data_b0cde490f8084442d01d52efb99e9778
#
_entry.id   b0cde490f8084442d01d52efb99e9778
#
_cell.length_a   1.000
_cell.length_b   1.000
_cell.length_c   1.000
_cell.angle_alpha   90.00
_cell.angle_beta   90.00
_cell.angle_gamma   90.00
#
_symmetry.space_group_name_H-M   'P 1'
#
loop_
_entity.id
_entity.type
_entity.pdbx_description
1 polymer ?
#
loop_
_entity_poly.entity_id
_entity_poly.type
_entity_poly.pdbx_seq_one_letter_code
_entity_poly.pdbx_strand_id
1 'polypeptide(L)'
;LEGLLYTAFDLETTGLDPEKDAIIALGAVHILGKKVLRHEVFEALVNPGRYIPKASTEVHGLTWEVLKEKPKLEEVLPGFHLFLEDTVLLAHNGAFDMAFLRRVGIDQPPLVDTLLLSYLLFPDLQDHRLETLAERFGVPVIGRHTALGDALMTAEVFVGMVPLLKAKGYRTLGEVLRACARLPLARLKY
;
A
#
# COMPACT_ATOMS: atom_id res chain seq x y z
N LEU A 1 5.03 -16.83 7.64
CA LEU A 1 5.03 -15.41 7.24
C LEU A 1 6.42 -14.93 6.81
N GLU A 2 7.46 -15.30 7.55
CA GLU A 2 8.81 -14.76 7.38
C GLU A 2 9.57 -15.31 6.17
N GLY A 3 9.15 -16.43 5.61
CA GLY A 3 9.79 -17.03 4.43
C GLY A 3 9.30 -16.51 3.10
N LEU A 4 8.37 -15.56 3.10
CA LEU A 4 7.75 -15.03 1.89
C LEU A 4 8.38 -13.70 1.46
N LEU A 5 8.36 -13.45 0.16
CA LEU A 5 8.72 -12.16 -0.41
C LEU A 5 7.43 -11.34 -0.59
N TYR A 6 7.41 -10.17 0.02
CA TYR A 6 6.27 -9.24 -0.06
C TYR A 6 6.65 -8.01 -0.87
N THR A 7 5.66 -7.40 -1.48
CA THR A 7 5.76 -6.04 -2.01
C THR A 7 4.78 -5.15 -1.26
N ALA A 8 5.30 -4.23 -0.45
CA ALA A 8 4.49 -3.14 0.08
C ALA A 8 4.39 -2.06 -0.99
N PHE A 9 3.20 -1.58 -1.25
CA PHE A 9 2.98 -0.56 -2.27
C PHE A 9 1.95 0.47 -1.83
N ASP A 10 2.00 1.62 -2.48
CA ASP A 10 1.04 2.70 -2.29
C ASP A 10 0.89 3.47 -3.60
N LEU A 11 -0.29 4.04 -3.79
CA LEU A 11 -0.63 4.86 -4.95
C LEU A 11 -1.07 6.23 -4.47
N GLU A 12 -0.78 7.27 -5.27
CA GLU A 12 -1.44 8.55 -5.18
C GLU A 12 -2.32 8.73 -6.42
N THR A 13 -3.45 9.36 -6.26
CA THR A 13 -4.48 9.48 -7.30
C THR A 13 -5.02 10.90 -7.38
N THR A 14 -5.74 11.19 -8.46
CA THR A 14 -6.41 12.49 -8.63
C THR A 14 -7.68 12.62 -7.78
N GLY A 15 -8.16 11.53 -7.19
CA GLY A 15 -9.35 11.52 -6.36
C GLY A 15 -9.67 10.12 -5.86
N LEU A 16 -10.87 9.94 -5.33
CA LEU A 16 -11.25 8.71 -4.62
C LEU A 16 -12.02 7.69 -5.47
N ASP A 17 -12.42 8.07 -6.69
CA ASP A 17 -13.27 7.22 -7.54
C ASP A 17 -12.41 6.50 -8.58
N PRO A 18 -12.21 5.17 -8.47
CA PRO A 18 -11.39 4.41 -9.42
C PRO A 18 -11.98 4.41 -10.85
N GLU A 19 -13.27 4.70 -11.00
CA GLU A 19 -13.91 4.81 -12.31
C GLU A 19 -13.60 6.12 -13.03
N LYS A 20 -13.34 7.20 -12.28
CA LYS A 20 -13.21 8.56 -12.81
C LYS A 20 -11.83 9.14 -12.61
N ASP A 21 -11.12 8.71 -11.59
CA ASP A 21 -9.85 9.28 -11.21
C ASP A 21 -8.66 8.47 -11.74
N ALA A 22 -7.50 9.07 -11.73
CA ALA A 22 -6.30 8.51 -12.32
C ALA A 22 -5.19 8.33 -11.28
N ILE A 23 -4.36 7.30 -11.49
CA ILE A 23 -3.12 7.08 -10.74
C ILE A 23 -2.10 8.13 -11.21
N ILE A 24 -1.46 8.82 -10.26
CA ILE A 24 -0.44 9.83 -10.54
C ILE A 24 0.90 9.55 -9.85
N ALA A 25 0.95 8.62 -8.91
CA ALA A 25 2.21 8.16 -8.32
C ALA A 25 2.09 6.71 -7.91
N LEU A 26 3.19 5.96 -8.07
CA LEU A 26 3.31 4.59 -7.62
C LEU A 26 4.60 4.47 -6.81
N GLY A 27 4.52 3.80 -5.66
CA GLY A 27 5.66 3.51 -4.82
C GLY A 27 5.59 2.10 -4.31
N ALA A 28 6.71 1.39 -4.27
CA ALA A 28 6.75 0.03 -3.78
C ALA A 28 8.14 -0.35 -3.25
N VAL A 29 8.17 -1.31 -2.34
CA VAL A 29 9.39 -1.84 -1.75
C VAL A 29 9.23 -3.32 -1.45
N HIS A 30 10.27 -4.10 -1.63
CA HIS A 30 10.28 -5.51 -1.26
C HIS A 30 10.60 -5.72 0.22
N ILE A 31 10.00 -6.78 0.77
CA ILE A 31 10.25 -7.24 2.14
C ILE A 31 10.55 -8.73 2.08
N LEU A 32 11.66 -9.14 2.67
CA LEU A 32 12.02 -10.56 2.80
C LEU A 32 12.30 -10.88 4.27
N GLY A 33 11.53 -11.82 4.80
CA GLY A 33 11.66 -12.19 6.21
C GLY A 33 11.28 -11.03 7.13
N LYS A 34 12.23 -10.59 7.94
CA LYS A 34 12.08 -9.46 8.87
C LYS A 34 12.70 -8.18 8.34
N LYS A 35 13.08 -8.17 7.07
CA LYS A 35 13.84 -7.09 6.46
C LYS A 35 13.07 -6.37 5.37
N VAL A 36 12.96 -5.06 5.51
CA VAL A 36 12.60 -4.18 4.41
C VAL A 36 13.83 -3.99 3.53
N LEU A 37 13.74 -4.41 2.27
CA LEU A 37 14.85 -4.33 1.32
C LEU A 37 14.87 -2.93 0.69
N ARG A 38 15.40 -1.96 1.42
CA ARG A 38 15.35 -0.53 1.06
C ARG A 38 16.06 -0.18 -0.24
N HIS A 39 16.87 -1.09 -0.79
CA HIS A 39 17.52 -0.93 -2.09
C HIS A 39 16.67 -1.48 -3.24
N GLU A 40 15.63 -2.24 -2.92
CA GLU A 40 14.70 -2.81 -3.90
C GLU A 40 13.41 -2.02 -3.85
N VAL A 41 13.39 -0.88 -4.53
CA VAL A 41 12.25 0.03 -4.56
C VAL A 41 11.83 0.32 -5.99
N PHE A 42 10.55 0.64 -6.14
CA PHE A 42 9.98 1.19 -7.36
C PHE A 42 9.34 2.52 -7.02
N GLU A 43 9.62 3.53 -7.82
CA GLU A 43 8.99 4.84 -7.66
C GLU A 43 8.75 5.45 -9.03
N ALA A 44 7.54 5.93 -9.27
CA ALA A 44 7.20 6.62 -10.50
C ALA A 44 6.15 7.69 -10.25
N LEU A 45 6.34 8.83 -10.89
CA LEU A 45 5.33 9.87 -11.06
C LEU A 45 4.76 9.74 -12.46
N VAL A 46 3.47 10.03 -12.62
CA VAL A 46 2.74 9.77 -13.87
C VAL A 46 2.04 11.03 -14.34
N ASN A 47 2.13 11.27 -15.65
CA ASN A 47 1.33 12.29 -16.30
C ASN A 47 -0.09 11.73 -16.48
N PRO A 48 -1.11 12.28 -15.78
CA PRO A 48 -2.48 11.77 -15.88
C PRO A 48 -3.23 12.25 -17.14
N GLY A 49 -2.65 13.15 -17.92
CA GLY A 49 -3.33 13.73 -19.08
C GLY A 49 -4.55 14.57 -18.73
N ARG A 50 -4.63 15.04 -17.48
CA ARG A 50 -5.76 15.82 -16.97
C ARG A 50 -5.35 16.74 -15.84
N TYR A 51 -6.21 17.69 -15.53
CA TYR A 51 -6.05 18.58 -14.40
C TYR A 51 -6.17 17.81 -13.08
N ILE A 52 -5.42 18.25 -12.07
CA ILE A 52 -5.42 17.62 -10.75
C ILE A 52 -6.25 18.50 -9.81
N PRO A 53 -7.30 17.94 -9.16
CA PRO A 53 -8.11 18.70 -8.22
C PRO A 53 -7.26 19.27 -7.07
N LYS A 54 -7.54 20.49 -6.68
CA LYS A 54 -6.85 21.17 -5.59
C LYS A 54 -6.87 20.36 -4.30
N ALA A 55 -8.00 19.73 -3.98
CA ALA A 55 -8.14 18.90 -2.78
C ALA A 55 -7.15 17.74 -2.78
N SER A 56 -6.88 17.14 -3.94
CA SER A 56 -5.90 16.06 -4.07
C SER A 56 -4.48 16.59 -3.90
N THR A 57 -4.15 17.72 -4.53
CA THR A 57 -2.84 18.36 -4.39
C THR A 57 -2.54 18.75 -2.95
N GLU A 58 -3.54 19.16 -2.19
CA GLU A 58 -3.39 19.46 -0.76
C GLU A 58 -2.95 18.24 0.06
N VAL A 59 -3.29 17.04 -0.39
CA VAL A 59 -2.89 15.79 0.27
C VAL A 59 -1.46 15.38 -0.13
N HIS A 60 -1.18 15.23 -1.42
CA HIS A 60 0.07 14.63 -1.92
C HIS A 60 1.07 15.65 -2.49
N GLY A 61 0.71 16.90 -2.62
CA GLY A 61 1.59 17.96 -3.11
C GLY A 61 1.90 17.92 -4.60
N LEU A 62 1.29 17.02 -5.37
CA LEU A 62 1.54 16.90 -6.80
C LEU A 62 0.63 17.84 -7.59
N THR A 63 1.22 18.53 -8.57
CA THR A 63 0.52 19.47 -9.42
C THR A 63 0.67 19.08 -10.89
N TRP A 64 -0.18 19.62 -11.74
CA TRP A 64 -0.05 19.45 -13.19
C TRP A 64 1.34 19.91 -13.67
N GLU A 65 1.86 21.01 -13.13
CA GLU A 65 3.17 21.53 -13.51
C GLU A 65 4.29 20.52 -13.27
N VAL A 66 4.20 19.73 -12.21
CA VAL A 66 5.16 18.67 -11.91
C VAL A 66 4.96 17.47 -12.83
N LEU A 67 3.70 17.07 -13.07
CA LEU A 67 3.38 15.80 -13.73
C LEU A 67 3.31 15.86 -15.25
N LYS A 68 3.14 17.03 -15.84
CA LYS A 68 2.97 17.19 -17.30
C LYS A 68 4.14 16.66 -18.13
N GLU A 69 5.35 16.63 -17.56
CA GLU A 69 6.56 16.12 -18.22
C GLU A 69 6.90 14.69 -17.84
N LYS A 70 6.06 14.05 -17.02
CA LYS A 70 6.29 12.67 -16.61
C LYS A 70 5.71 11.68 -17.62
N PRO A 71 6.19 10.43 -17.61
CA PRO A 71 5.63 9.40 -18.49
C PRO A 71 4.16 9.14 -18.20
N LYS A 72 3.46 8.62 -19.19
CA LYS A 72 2.08 8.18 -19.01
C LYS A 72 2.03 6.84 -18.28
N LEU A 73 0.88 6.51 -17.71
CA LEU A 73 0.70 5.28 -16.93
C LEU A 73 1.07 4.04 -17.75
N GLU A 74 0.70 3.97 -19.03
CA GLU A 74 0.99 2.84 -19.90
C GLU A 74 2.49 2.57 -20.04
N GLU A 75 3.32 3.59 -19.91
CA GLU A 75 4.78 3.47 -20.00
C GLU A 75 5.38 2.95 -18.69
N VAL A 76 4.71 3.19 -17.57
CA VAL A 76 5.17 2.87 -16.22
C VAL A 76 4.71 1.47 -15.77
N LEU A 77 3.51 1.06 -16.18
CA LEU A 77 2.88 -0.18 -15.70
C LEU A 77 3.69 -1.45 -15.94
N PRO A 78 4.37 -1.66 -17.07
CA PRO A 78 5.15 -2.89 -17.25
C PRO A 78 6.23 -3.09 -16.18
N GLY A 79 6.96 -2.02 -15.83
CA GLY A 79 7.98 -2.08 -14.77
C GLY A 79 7.36 -2.29 -13.40
N PHE A 80 6.23 -1.66 -13.13
CA PHE A 80 5.52 -1.86 -11.88
C PHE A 80 4.99 -3.29 -11.74
N HIS A 81 4.37 -3.82 -12.79
CA HIS A 81 3.88 -5.19 -12.83
C HIS A 81 5.02 -6.20 -12.58
N LEU A 82 6.16 -6.00 -13.25
CA LEU A 82 7.35 -6.83 -13.03
C LEU A 82 7.83 -6.79 -11.59
N PHE A 83 7.80 -5.61 -10.96
CA PHE A 83 8.20 -5.44 -9.56
C PHE A 83 7.28 -6.20 -8.60
N LEU A 84 5.99 -6.30 -8.91
CA LEU A 84 5.00 -7.03 -8.10
C LEU A 84 5.07 -8.55 -8.30
N GLU A 85 5.59 -9.01 -9.43
CA GLU A 85 5.51 -10.42 -9.86
C GLU A 85 6.14 -11.36 -8.84
N ASP A 86 5.46 -12.48 -8.59
CA ASP A 86 5.90 -13.52 -7.65
C ASP A 86 6.06 -13.06 -6.19
N THR A 87 5.40 -11.98 -5.83
CA THR A 87 5.38 -11.48 -4.44
C THR A 87 3.96 -11.48 -3.88
N VAL A 88 3.88 -11.45 -2.55
CA VAL A 88 2.62 -11.23 -1.83
C VAL A 88 2.42 -9.73 -1.68
N LEU A 89 1.29 -9.22 -2.16
CA LEU A 89 1.00 -7.78 -2.10
C LEU A 89 0.60 -7.36 -0.69
N LEU A 90 1.10 -6.20 -0.28
CA LEU A 90 0.87 -5.61 1.03
C LEU A 90 0.58 -4.12 0.85
N ALA A 91 -0.49 -3.64 1.48
CA ALA A 91 -0.84 -2.22 1.46
C ALA A 91 -1.59 -1.83 2.73
N HIS A 92 -1.67 -0.54 3.01
CA HIS A 92 -2.51 -0.01 4.08
C HIS A 92 -3.80 0.53 3.47
N ASN A 93 -4.95 -0.01 3.88
CA ASN A 93 -6.24 0.26 3.24
C ASN A 93 -6.23 -0.14 1.76
N GLY A 94 -5.68 -1.30 1.49
CA GLY A 94 -5.34 -1.77 0.14
C GLY A 94 -6.52 -1.99 -0.78
N ALA A 95 -7.75 -2.11 -0.27
CA ALA A 95 -8.95 -2.20 -1.10
C ALA A 95 -9.07 -0.98 -2.02
N PHE A 96 -8.70 0.20 -1.53
CA PHE A 96 -8.67 1.43 -2.32
C PHE A 96 -7.68 1.31 -3.49
N ASP A 97 -6.44 0.94 -3.18
CA ASP A 97 -5.39 0.83 -4.21
C ASP A 97 -5.70 -0.26 -5.22
N MET A 98 -6.19 -1.41 -4.76
CA MET A 98 -6.54 -2.53 -5.66
C MET A 98 -7.67 -2.18 -6.62
N ALA A 99 -8.62 -1.34 -6.21
CA ALA A 99 -9.69 -0.89 -7.09
C ALA A 99 -9.13 -0.12 -8.29
N PHE A 100 -8.11 0.72 -8.07
CA PHE A 100 -7.40 1.41 -9.16
C PHE A 100 -6.55 0.45 -10.01
N LEU A 101 -5.83 -0.47 -9.37
CA LEU A 101 -4.97 -1.41 -10.09
C LEU A 101 -5.76 -2.37 -10.98
N ARG A 102 -6.92 -2.86 -10.52
CA ARG A 102 -7.79 -3.72 -11.32
C ARG A 102 -8.26 -3.04 -12.61
N ARG A 103 -8.49 -1.73 -12.54
CA ARG A 103 -8.89 -0.95 -13.72
C ARG A 103 -7.81 -0.93 -14.80
N VAL A 104 -6.56 -1.11 -14.44
CA VAL A 104 -5.43 -1.10 -15.37
C VAL A 104 -4.84 -2.49 -15.59
N GLY A 105 -5.57 -3.53 -15.24
CA GLY A 105 -5.22 -4.92 -15.54
C GLY A 105 -4.33 -5.61 -14.53
N ILE A 106 -4.13 -5.03 -13.35
CA ILE A 106 -3.37 -5.67 -12.27
C ILE A 106 -4.34 -6.18 -11.21
N ASP A 107 -4.46 -7.50 -11.13
CA ASP A 107 -5.26 -8.18 -10.11
C ASP A 107 -4.47 -9.40 -9.64
N GLN A 108 -3.71 -9.23 -8.58
CA GLN A 108 -2.78 -10.25 -8.05
C GLN A 108 -3.12 -10.56 -6.59
N PRO A 109 -4.05 -11.50 -6.34
CA PRO A 109 -4.30 -11.96 -4.99
C PRO A 109 -3.17 -12.89 -4.51
N PRO A 110 -2.99 -13.04 -3.17
CA PRO A 110 -3.72 -12.34 -2.13
C PRO A 110 -3.16 -10.96 -1.81
N LEU A 111 -3.97 -10.13 -1.16
CA LEU A 111 -3.54 -8.85 -0.61
C LEU A 111 -3.56 -8.93 0.91
N VAL A 112 -2.45 -8.59 1.55
CA VAL A 112 -2.36 -8.40 2.99
C VAL A 112 -2.57 -6.91 3.27
N ASP A 113 -3.54 -6.58 4.11
CA ASP A 113 -3.89 -5.19 4.42
C ASP A 113 -3.52 -4.87 5.86
N THR A 114 -2.56 -3.98 6.06
CA THR A 114 -2.13 -3.57 7.40
C THR A 114 -3.24 -2.85 8.17
N LEU A 115 -4.21 -2.27 7.51
CA LEU A 115 -5.41 -1.74 8.16
C LEU A 115 -6.20 -2.87 8.82
N LEU A 116 -6.46 -3.96 8.09
CA LEU A 116 -7.15 -5.13 8.65
C LEU A 116 -6.32 -5.80 9.75
N LEU A 117 -5.01 -5.93 9.55
CA LEU A 117 -4.12 -6.47 10.59
C LEU A 117 -4.17 -5.62 11.86
N SER A 118 -4.26 -4.32 11.73
CA SER A 118 -4.38 -3.41 12.87
C SER A 118 -5.66 -3.68 13.67
N TYR A 119 -6.78 -3.89 13.01
CA TYR A 119 -8.04 -4.26 13.69
C TYR A 119 -7.94 -5.65 14.34
N LEU A 120 -7.23 -6.57 13.71
CA LEU A 120 -7.02 -7.91 14.27
C LEU A 120 -6.15 -7.88 15.53
N LEU A 121 -5.07 -7.10 15.51
CA LEU A 121 -4.10 -7.01 16.61
C LEU A 121 -4.55 -6.06 17.72
N PHE A 122 -5.20 -4.96 17.37
CA PHE A 122 -5.56 -3.88 18.29
C PHE A 122 -7.05 -3.52 18.16
N PRO A 123 -7.95 -4.44 18.51
CA PRO A 123 -9.39 -4.21 18.29
C PRO A 123 -9.95 -3.01 19.05
N ASP A 124 -9.31 -2.63 20.16
CA ASP A 124 -9.75 -1.51 21.00
C ASP A 124 -9.12 -0.16 20.60
N LEU A 125 -8.18 -0.18 19.66
CA LEU A 125 -7.58 1.05 19.16
C LEU A 125 -8.60 1.84 18.34
N GLN A 126 -8.68 3.15 18.56
CA GLN A 126 -9.66 3.99 17.89
C GLN A 126 -9.17 4.55 16.57
N ASP A 127 -7.86 4.73 16.43
CA ASP A 127 -7.22 5.28 15.24
C ASP A 127 -6.28 4.25 14.64
N HIS A 128 -6.62 3.75 13.45
CA HIS A 128 -5.85 2.75 12.71
C HIS A 128 -5.15 3.34 11.47
N ARG A 129 -4.98 4.65 11.43
CA ARG A 129 -4.26 5.30 10.33
C ARG A 129 -2.79 4.90 10.32
N LEU A 130 -2.17 4.99 9.17
CA LEU A 130 -0.78 4.55 8.98
C LEU A 130 0.19 5.30 9.92
N GLU A 131 0.03 6.62 10.06
CA GLU A 131 0.88 7.41 10.96
C GLU A 131 0.73 7.02 12.43
N THR A 132 -0.46 6.64 12.85
CA THR A 132 -0.71 6.17 14.23
C THR A 132 0.00 4.84 14.46
N LEU A 133 -0.07 3.93 13.50
CA LEU A 133 0.63 2.65 13.57
C LEU A 133 2.14 2.83 13.51
N ALA A 134 2.63 3.73 12.67
CA ALA A 134 4.05 4.06 12.60
C ALA A 134 4.58 4.53 13.95
N GLU A 135 3.86 5.43 14.62
CA GLU A 135 4.22 5.89 15.97
C GLU A 135 4.26 4.72 16.95
N ARG A 136 3.24 3.85 16.93
CA ARG A 136 3.17 2.70 17.83
C ARG A 136 4.35 1.74 17.66
N PHE A 137 4.83 1.56 16.43
CA PHE A 137 5.95 0.65 16.14
C PHE A 137 7.30 1.36 16.10
N GLY A 138 7.37 2.65 16.46
CA GLY A 138 8.62 3.40 16.43
C GLY A 138 9.17 3.63 15.04
N VAL A 139 8.30 3.66 14.03
CA VAL A 139 8.68 3.91 12.64
C VAL A 139 8.62 5.41 12.38
N PRO A 140 9.70 6.04 11.90
CA PRO A 140 9.68 7.46 11.57
C PRO A 140 8.65 7.78 10.47
N VAL A 141 7.88 8.86 10.67
CA VAL A 141 6.95 9.36 9.67
C VAL A 141 7.73 10.26 8.71
N ILE A 142 8.19 9.70 7.61
CA ILE A 142 9.00 10.40 6.60
C ILE A 142 8.36 10.21 5.24
N GLY A 143 8.20 11.30 4.50
CA GLY A 143 7.59 11.27 3.16
C GLY A 143 6.11 10.87 3.19
N ARG A 144 5.38 11.23 4.25
CA ARG A 144 3.95 10.94 4.36
C ARG A 144 3.19 11.59 3.20
N HIS A 145 2.27 10.82 2.61
CA HIS A 145 1.53 11.17 1.40
C HIS A 145 2.36 11.21 0.11
N THR A 146 3.62 10.73 0.13
CA THR A 146 4.29 10.30 -1.09
C THR A 146 4.10 8.79 -1.22
N ALA A 147 3.97 8.30 -2.45
CA ALA A 147 3.70 6.88 -2.68
C ALA A 147 4.83 5.98 -2.11
N LEU A 148 6.09 6.32 -2.38
CA LEU A 148 7.21 5.53 -1.84
C LEU A 148 7.34 5.67 -0.33
N GLY A 149 7.16 6.89 0.22
CA GLY A 149 7.22 7.11 1.66
C GLY A 149 6.18 6.28 2.42
N ASP A 150 4.95 6.25 1.94
CA ASP A 150 3.86 5.47 2.54
C ASP A 150 4.08 3.97 2.36
N ALA A 151 4.63 3.53 1.23
CA ALA A 151 4.99 2.12 1.02
C ALA A 151 6.08 1.66 2.01
N LEU A 152 7.11 2.48 2.23
CA LEU A 152 8.18 2.19 3.20
C LEU A 152 7.64 2.13 4.63
N MET A 153 6.78 3.07 5.02
CA MET A 153 6.14 3.05 6.34
C MET A 153 5.27 1.80 6.53
N THR A 154 4.48 1.45 5.54
CA THR A 154 3.64 0.25 5.55
C THR A 154 4.50 -1.01 5.73
N ALA A 155 5.62 -1.09 5.01
CA ALA A 155 6.56 -2.20 5.12
C ALA A 155 7.13 -2.33 6.54
N GLU A 156 7.60 -1.24 7.13
CA GLU A 156 8.16 -1.25 8.49
C GLU A 156 7.10 -1.60 9.54
N VAL A 157 5.90 -1.06 9.40
CA VAL A 157 4.78 -1.38 10.29
C VAL A 157 4.46 -2.88 10.21
N PHE A 158 4.39 -3.43 9.00
CA PHE A 158 4.12 -4.85 8.81
C PHE A 158 5.19 -5.73 9.48
N VAL A 159 6.47 -5.40 9.31
CA VAL A 159 7.56 -6.12 9.96
C VAL A 159 7.39 -6.12 11.49
N GLY A 160 6.97 -5.00 12.06
CA GLY A 160 6.64 -4.90 13.48
C GLY A 160 5.43 -5.73 13.90
N MET A 161 4.44 -5.89 13.01
CA MET A 161 3.24 -6.68 13.29
C MET A 161 3.49 -8.19 13.29
N VAL A 162 4.45 -8.69 12.51
CA VAL A 162 4.67 -10.14 12.36
C VAL A 162 4.90 -10.86 13.69
N PRO A 163 5.75 -10.39 14.62
CA PRO A 163 5.90 -11.04 15.92
C PRO A 163 4.59 -11.08 16.72
N LEU A 164 3.78 -10.03 16.63
CA LEU A 164 2.49 -9.95 17.34
C LEU A 164 1.46 -10.92 16.75
N LEU A 165 1.45 -11.07 15.43
CA LEU A 165 0.60 -12.07 14.76
C LEU A 165 0.98 -13.47 15.20
N LYS A 166 2.26 -13.78 15.24
CA LYS A 166 2.76 -15.09 15.71
C LYS A 166 2.40 -15.34 17.16
N ALA A 167 2.52 -14.33 18.02
CA ALA A 167 2.14 -14.44 19.43
C ALA A 167 0.64 -14.73 19.62
N LYS A 168 -0.20 -14.28 18.69
CA LYS A 168 -1.64 -14.59 18.66
C LYS A 168 -1.97 -15.93 17.98
N GLY A 169 -0.97 -16.66 17.51
CA GLY A 169 -1.15 -17.97 16.88
C GLY A 169 -1.26 -17.94 15.36
N TYR A 170 -1.14 -16.78 14.72
CA TYR A 170 -1.18 -16.66 13.28
C TYR A 170 0.24 -16.81 12.72
N ARG A 171 0.56 -17.99 12.19
CA ARG A 171 1.92 -18.33 11.76
C ARG A 171 2.08 -18.39 10.24
N THR A 172 0.98 -18.57 9.53
CA THR A 172 0.98 -18.71 8.08
C THR A 172 0.17 -17.60 7.42
N LEU A 173 0.47 -17.33 6.16
CA LEU A 173 -0.29 -16.37 5.37
C LEU A 173 -1.77 -16.74 5.30
N GLY A 174 -2.07 -18.02 5.09
CA GLY A 174 -3.46 -18.50 5.04
C GLY A 174 -4.25 -18.23 6.33
N GLU A 175 -3.62 -18.45 7.49
CA GLU A 175 -4.24 -18.17 8.78
C GLU A 175 -4.56 -16.68 8.94
N VAL A 176 -3.60 -15.82 8.56
CA VAL A 176 -3.76 -14.36 8.64
C VAL A 176 -4.87 -13.90 7.72
N LEU A 177 -4.88 -14.36 6.46
CA LEU A 177 -5.90 -13.98 5.49
C LEU A 177 -7.31 -14.43 5.92
N ARG A 178 -7.44 -15.64 6.45
CA ARG A 178 -8.73 -16.12 6.97
C ARG A 178 -9.22 -15.31 8.17
N ALA A 179 -8.31 -14.96 9.08
CA ALA A 179 -8.67 -14.13 10.23
C ALA A 179 -9.11 -12.74 9.80
N CYS A 180 -8.40 -12.13 8.88
CA CYS A 180 -8.76 -10.80 8.33
C CYS A 180 -10.11 -10.85 7.61
N ALA A 181 -10.39 -11.90 6.84
CA ALA A 181 -11.64 -12.05 6.09
C ALA A 181 -12.87 -12.12 7.00
N ARG A 182 -12.71 -12.52 8.26
CA ARG A 182 -13.79 -12.59 9.25
C ARG A 182 -14.10 -11.24 9.89
N LEU A 183 -13.23 -10.24 9.72
CA LEU A 183 -13.47 -8.91 10.28
C LEU A 183 -14.65 -8.23 9.56
N PRO A 184 -15.53 -7.54 10.31
CA PRO A 184 -16.64 -6.81 9.68
C PRO A 184 -16.18 -5.80 8.62
N LEU A 185 -15.06 -5.12 8.88
CA LEU A 185 -14.50 -4.14 7.93
C LEU A 185 -14.13 -4.79 6.59
N ALA A 186 -13.61 -6.03 6.59
CA ALA A 186 -13.27 -6.72 5.36
C ALA A 186 -14.49 -6.94 4.45
N ARG A 187 -15.64 -7.22 5.03
CA ARG A 187 -16.89 -7.46 4.30
C ARG A 187 -17.42 -6.20 3.61
N LEU A 188 -16.99 -5.04 4.06
CA LEU A 188 -17.40 -3.76 3.47
C LEU A 188 -16.48 -3.30 2.34
N LYS A 189 -15.25 -3.81 2.30
CA LYS A 189 -14.20 -3.32 1.40
C LYS A 189 -13.79 -4.31 0.31
N TYR A 190 -13.96 -5.61 0.55
CA TYR A 190 -13.45 -6.67 -0.34
C TYR A 190 -14.53 -7.60 -0.88
#